data_1c42d3e3516f2e03799f9463ad74eb37
#
_entry.id   1c42d3e3516f2e03799f9463ad74eb37
#
_cell.length_a   1.000
_cell.length_b   1.000
_cell.length_c   1.000
_cell.angle_alpha   90.00
_cell.angle_beta   90.00
_cell.angle_gamma   90.00
#
_symmetry.space_group_name_H-M   'P 1'
#
loop_
_entity.id
_entity.type
_entity.pdbx_description
1 polymer ?
#
loop_
_entity_poly.entity_id
_entity_poly.type
_entity_poly.pdbx_seq_one_letter_code
_entity_poly.pdbx_strand_id
1 'polypeptide(L)'
;MEPGRNHIPPPDTMGIESFPEIENFQKLPRQVIIKGASTRFSAEKGAELRGIVINNIGQPIKNIRAQLVVFGMNKVPVLGTSAMTEPEKLPQGGIANFHFLLKGFKQEIKNYHLRVAWSFDDAV
;
A
#
# COMPACT_ATOMS: atom_id res chain seq x y z
N MET A 1 -8.39 26.42 -2.37
CA MET A 1 -8.34 25.91 -2.26
C MET A 1 -8.09 25.67 -2.20
N GLU A 2 -7.73 25.54 -2.37
CA GLU A 2 -7.56 25.06 -2.42
C GLU A 2 -7.50 24.39 -2.23
N PRO A 3 -7.44 24.34 -2.26
CA PRO A 3 -7.27 23.51 -2.14
C PRO A 3 -6.99 22.81 -2.07
N GLY A 4 -6.90 22.73 -2.14
CA GLY A 4 -6.64 21.99 -2.19
C GLY A 4 -6.01 21.79 -2.29
N ARG A 5 -5.85 22.15 -2.40
CA ARG A 5 -5.21 21.91 -2.57
C ARG A 5 -4.68 21.31 -2.47
N ASN A 6 -4.80 21.16 -2.58
CA ASN A 6 -4.22 20.46 -2.55
C ASN A 6 -3.32 20.09 -2.29
N HIS A 7 -3.48 20.06 -2.09
CA HIS A 7 -2.36 19.69 -1.76
C HIS A 7 -2.20 18.24 -1.76
N ILE A 8 -1.44 17.72 -2.48
CA ILE A 8 -1.27 16.35 -2.62
C ILE A 8 -0.15 15.86 -1.78
N PRO A 9 -0.37 14.92 -0.94
CA PRO A 9 0.68 14.40 -0.08
C PRO A 9 1.71 13.68 -0.92
N PRO A 10 2.91 13.52 -0.43
CA PRO A 10 3.92 12.73 -1.12
C PRO A 10 3.41 11.33 -1.35
N PRO A 11 3.80 10.72 -2.44
CA PRO A 11 3.29 9.38 -2.76
C PRO A 11 3.52 8.36 -1.67
N ASP A 12 4.61 8.49 -0.95
CA ASP A 12 4.90 7.50 0.07
C ASP A 12 3.99 7.60 1.27
N THR A 13 3.27 8.71 1.45
CA THR A 13 2.38 8.77 2.58
C THR A 13 0.97 8.72 2.15
N MET A 14 0.70 8.83 0.85
CA MET A 14 -0.59 8.95 0.47
C MET A 14 -1.50 7.94 0.87
N GLY A 15 -1.22 6.78 0.88
CA GLY A 15 -2.18 5.79 1.27
C GLY A 15 -2.35 5.68 2.72
N ILE A 16 -1.58 6.40 3.47
CA ILE A 16 -1.68 6.27 4.81
C ILE A 16 -2.49 7.20 5.44
N GLU A 17 -2.45 8.33 4.97
CA GLU A 17 -3.23 9.17 5.66
C GLU A 17 -4.43 9.05 5.49
N SER A 18 -5.00 8.71 5.63
CA SER A 18 -6.09 8.75 5.63
C SER A 18 -6.89 8.79 4.97
N PHE A 19 -7.61 8.66 4.93
CA PHE A 19 -8.55 8.60 4.44
C PHE A 19 -9.65 8.68 4.95
N PRO A 20 -9.88 9.33 5.64
CA PRO A 20 -11.01 9.51 6.32
C PRO A 20 -12.09 9.40 5.44
N GLU A 21 -12.02 9.75 4.34
CA GLU A 21 -13.13 9.88 3.74
C GLU A 21 -13.41 8.83 2.85
N ILE A 22 -13.67 7.71 3.29
CA ILE A 22 -14.12 6.67 2.49
C ILE A 22 -15.43 7.01 1.83
N GLU A 23 -16.25 7.74 2.50
CA GLU A 23 -17.52 8.09 1.89
C GLU A 23 -17.32 9.08 0.76
N ASN A 24 -16.13 9.64 0.63
CA ASN A 24 -15.85 10.50 -0.49
C ASN A 24 -14.98 9.78 -1.50
N PHE A 25 -15.16 8.48 -1.63
CA PHE A 25 -14.35 7.69 -2.52
C PHE A 25 -14.29 8.26 -3.92
N GLN A 26 -15.35 8.78 -4.44
CA GLN A 26 -15.32 9.30 -5.77
C GLN A 26 -14.44 10.50 -5.92
N LYS A 27 -14.02 11.14 -4.84
CA LYS A 27 -13.16 12.31 -4.91
C LYS A 27 -11.70 11.92 -4.85
N LEU A 28 -11.41 10.65 -4.67
CA LEU A 28 -10.03 10.23 -4.64
C LEU A 28 -9.44 10.31 -6.03
N PRO A 29 -8.15 10.50 -6.14
CA PRO A 29 -7.53 10.57 -7.46
C PRO A 29 -7.70 9.25 -8.20
N ARG A 30 -7.68 9.30 -9.50
CA ARG A 30 -7.78 8.09 -10.28
C ARG A 30 -6.47 7.39 -10.23
N GLN A 31 -6.34 6.47 -9.35
CA GLN A 31 -5.08 5.73 -9.17
C GLN A 31 -5.35 4.48 -8.35
N VAL A 32 -4.37 3.64 -8.25
CA VAL A 32 -4.42 2.47 -7.39
C VAL A 32 -3.82 2.93 -6.07
N ILE A 33 -4.57 2.82 -5.00
CA ILE A 33 -4.23 3.43 -3.71
C ILE A 33 -3.93 2.42 -2.65
N ILE A 34 -2.89 2.67 -1.85
CA ILE A 34 -2.59 1.85 -0.69
C ILE A 34 -3.15 2.58 0.52
N LYS A 35 -3.85 1.86 1.38
CA LYS A 35 -4.45 2.46 2.53
C LYS A 35 -4.36 1.58 3.75
N GLY A 36 -4.41 2.19 4.91
CA GLY A 36 -4.49 1.43 6.16
C GLY A 36 -3.28 0.59 6.51
N ALA A 37 -2.11 0.99 6.06
CA ALA A 37 -0.92 0.22 6.38
C ALA A 37 -0.65 0.29 7.87
N SER A 38 -0.39 -0.84 8.48
CA SER A 38 -0.08 -0.90 9.91
C SER A 38 1.00 -1.94 10.15
N THR A 39 1.78 -1.74 11.20
CA THR A 39 2.87 -2.63 11.54
C THR A 39 2.65 -3.24 12.90
N ARG A 40 3.24 -4.38 13.11
CA ARG A 40 3.17 -5.07 14.39
C ARG A 40 4.46 -5.87 14.55
N PHE A 41 4.94 -6.02 15.76
CA PHE A 41 6.14 -6.79 16.01
C PHE A 41 5.91 -7.79 17.12
N SER A 42 6.44 -8.99 16.94
CA SER A 42 6.38 -10.02 17.95
C SER A 42 7.75 -10.71 17.96
N ALA A 43 8.27 -10.96 19.14
CA ALA A 43 9.56 -11.63 19.23
C ALA A 43 9.53 -13.02 18.61
N GLU A 44 8.37 -13.64 18.61
CA GLU A 44 8.27 -14.96 18.03
C GLU A 44 8.07 -14.94 16.54
N LYS A 45 7.30 -14.05 16.01
CA LYS A 45 6.95 -14.04 14.61
C LYS A 45 7.72 -13.06 13.78
N GLY A 46 8.35 -12.09 14.40
CA GLY A 46 9.06 -11.05 13.67
C GLY A 46 8.17 -9.86 13.40
N ALA A 47 8.51 -9.08 12.40
CA ALA A 47 7.77 -7.88 12.07
C ALA A 47 6.71 -8.19 11.03
N GLU A 48 5.55 -7.56 11.16
CA GLU A 48 4.47 -7.72 10.21
C GLU A 48 4.03 -6.38 9.71
N LEU A 49 3.60 -6.32 8.47
CA LEU A 49 3.02 -5.12 7.92
C LEU A 49 1.88 -5.54 7.02
N ARG A 50 0.72 -4.95 7.19
CA ARG A 50 -0.44 -5.29 6.38
C ARG A 50 -1.22 -4.05 6.03
N GLY A 51 -2.02 -4.13 4.98
CA GLY A 51 -2.82 -3.02 4.53
C GLY A 51 -3.73 -3.46 3.40
N ILE A 52 -4.32 -2.49 2.72
CA ILE A 52 -5.19 -2.80 1.61
C ILE A 52 -4.80 -1.97 0.40
N VAL A 53 -5.24 -2.45 -0.76
CA VAL A 53 -5.07 -1.76 -2.02
C VAL A 53 -6.47 -1.53 -2.57
N ILE A 54 -6.74 -0.33 -3.05
CA ILE A 54 -8.01 0.02 -3.63
C ILE A 54 -7.79 0.37 -5.08
N ASN A 55 -8.56 -0.25 -5.96
CA ASN A 55 -8.45 0.06 -7.37
C ASN A 55 -9.38 1.20 -7.74
N ASN A 56 -8.84 2.38 -7.96
CA ASN A 56 -9.62 3.51 -8.40
C ASN A 56 -9.04 4.09 -9.68
N ILE A 57 -8.51 3.21 -10.56
CA ILE A 57 -7.86 3.68 -11.76
C ILE A 57 -8.84 3.83 -12.93
N GLY A 58 -10.03 3.32 -12.79
CA GLY A 58 -11.06 3.45 -13.84
C GLY A 58 -11.31 2.19 -14.62
N GLN A 59 -10.56 1.14 -14.40
CA GLN A 59 -10.77 -0.12 -15.12
C GLN A 59 -10.14 -1.26 -14.32
N PRO A 60 -10.45 -2.50 -14.65
CA PRO A 60 -9.93 -3.64 -13.90
C PRO A 60 -8.41 -3.76 -13.99
N ILE A 61 -7.81 -4.26 -12.93
CA ILE A 61 -6.37 -4.48 -12.89
C ILE A 61 -6.08 -5.90 -12.42
N LYS A 62 -4.87 -6.36 -12.69
CA LYS A 62 -4.45 -7.70 -12.32
C LYS A 62 -2.99 -7.74 -11.92
N ASN A 63 -2.56 -8.88 -11.44
CA ASN A 63 -1.18 -9.10 -11.02
C ASN A 63 -0.74 -8.05 -10.02
N ILE A 64 -1.61 -7.78 -9.07
CA ILE A 64 -1.38 -6.72 -8.12
C ILE A 64 -0.43 -7.20 -7.04
N ARG A 65 0.64 -6.47 -6.83
CA ARG A 65 1.57 -6.81 -5.76
C ARG A 65 1.99 -5.58 -5.01
N ALA A 66 2.15 -5.71 -3.73
CA ALA A 66 2.68 -4.65 -2.90
C ALA A 66 4.19 -4.82 -2.83
N GLN A 67 4.90 -3.70 -2.87
CA GLN A 67 6.35 -3.72 -2.79
C GLN A 67 6.75 -2.93 -1.57
N LEU A 68 7.61 -3.50 -0.74
CA LEU A 68 8.00 -2.90 0.52
C LEU A 68 9.50 -2.72 0.56
N VAL A 69 9.93 -1.52 0.96
CA VAL A 69 11.34 -1.27 1.24
C VAL A 69 11.40 -0.79 2.67
N VAL A 70 12.21 -1.44 3.48
CA VAL A 70 12.40 -1.06 4.87
C VAL A 70 13.73 -0.36 5.00
N PHE A 71 13.74 0.78 5.68
CA PHE A 71 14.96 1.54 5.85
C PHE A 71 15.46 1.44 7.28
N GLY A 72 16.75 1.36 7.43
CA GLY A 72 17.37 1.37 8.73
C GLY A 72 17.77 2.78 9.11
N MET A 73 18.74 2.90 9.98
CA MET A 73 19.23 4.18 10.41
C MET A 73 19.86 4.88 9.22
N ASN A 74 19.83 6.17 9.23
CA ASN A 74 20.40 7.00 8.18
C ASN A 74 19.71 6.77 6.84
N LYS A 75 18.48 6.28 6.86
CA LYS A 75 17.68 6.11 5.66
C LYS A 75 18.33 5.19 4.63
N VAL A 76 19.08 4.23 5.11
CA VAL A 76 19.69 3.24 4.22
C VAL A 76 18.75 2.06 4.07
N PRO A 77 18.44 1.62 2.86
CA PRO A 77 17.56 0.46 2.69
C PRO A 77 18.20 -0.80 3.24
N VAL A 78 17.47 -1.55 4.03
CA VAL A 78 17.97 -2.79 4.61
C VAL A 78 17.21 -4.01 4.10
N LEU A 79 16.05 -3.82 3.50
CA LEU A 79 15.28 -4.93 2.99
C LEU A 79 14.34 -4.45 1.90
N GLY A 80 14.22 -5.24 0.84
CA GLY A 80 13.22 -5.00 -0.19
C GLY A 80 12.51 -6.31 -0.45
N THR A 81 11.20 -6.29 -0.51
CA THR A 81 10.45 -7.50 -0.76
C THR A 81 9.10 -7.14 -1.40
N SER A 82 8.41 -8.15 -1.89
CA SER A 82 7.10 -7.92 -2.47
C SER A 82 6.17 -9.08 -2.10
N ALA A 83 4.89 -8.84 -2.18
CA ALA A 83 3.89 -9.86 -1.91
C ALA A 83 2.69 -9.62 -2.80
N MET A 84 2.10 -10.69 -3.29
CA MET A 84 0.88 -10.57 -4.07
C MET A 84 -0.26 -10.21 -3.15
N THR A 85 -1.22 -9.46 -3.67
CA THR A 85 -2.39 -9.13 -2.88
C THR A 85 -3.40 -10.27 -2.99
N GLU A 86 -4.38 -10.21 -2.13
CA GLU A 86 -5.47 -11.15 -2.14
C GLU A 86 -6.77 -10.39 -2.20
N PRO A 87 -7.52 -10.45 -3.29
CA PRO A 87 -7.17 -11.16 -4.52
C PRO A 87 -6.13 -10.41 -5.36
N GLU A 88 -5.66 -11.07 -6.40
CA GLU A 88 -4.64 -10.50 -7.28
C GLU A 88 -5.23 -9.69 -8.41
N LYS A 89 -6.54 -9.72 -8.57
CA LYS A 89 -7.24 -8.99 -9.59
C LYS A 89 -8.34 -8.18 -8.94
N LEU A 90 -8.54 -6.98 -9.40
CA LEU A 90 -9.59 -6.14 -8.83
C LEU A 90 -10.34 -5.42 -9.93
N PRO A 91 -11.67 -5.41 -9.82
CA PRO A 91 -12.46 -4.53 -10.69
C PRO A 91 -12.30 -3.10 -10.20
N GLN A 92 -12.83 -2.16 -10.94
CA GLN A 92 -12.84 -0.78 -10.51
C GLN A 92 -13.58 -0.71 -9.16
N GLY A 93 -13.00 -0.07 -8.21
CA GLY A 93 -13.58 0.03 -6.86
C GLY A 93 -13.30 -1.14 -5.96
N GLY A 94 -12.63 -2.16 -6.45
CA GLY A 94 -12.35 -3.34 -5.65
C GLY A 94 -11.24 -3.11 -4.64
N ILE A 95 -11.21 -3.95 -3.61
CA ILE A 95 -10.25 -3.85 -2.52
C ILE A 95 -9.56 -5.18 -2.32
N ALA A 96 -8.26 -5.15 -2.18
CA ALA A 96 -7.47 -6.36 -1.90
C ALA A 96 -6.63 -6.12 -0.66
N ASN A 97 -6.22 -7.21 -0.03
CA ASN A 97 -5.38 -7.14 1.16
C ASN A 97 -3.96 -7.54 0.83
N PHE A 98 -3.00 -6.98 1.54
CA PHE A 98 -1.63 -7.47 1.45
C PHE A 98 -1.06 -7.66 2.84
N HIS A 99 -0.08 -8.53 2.95
CA HIS A 99 0.50 -8.86 4.24
C HIS A 99 1.95 -9.28 4.03
N PHE A 100 2.84 -8.64 4.79
CA PHE A 100 4.24 -9.02 4.80
C PHE A 100 4.58 -9.56 6.18
N LEU A 101 5.29 -10.67 6.22
CA LEU A 101 5.77 -11.22 7.47
C LEU A 101 7.28 -11.38 7.35
N LEU A 102 8.02 -10.60 8.12
CA LEU A 102 9.46 -10.56 8.05
C LEU A 102 10.04 -11.29 9.25
N LYS A 103 10.16 -12.61 9.11
CA LYS A 103 10.54 -13.43 10.23
C LYS A 103 11.92 -13.14 10.81
N GLY A 104 12.81 -12.66 10.02
CA GLY A 104 14.15 -12.37 10.52
C GLY A 104 14.33 -11.04 11.19
N PHE A 105 13.30 -10.20 11.15
CA PHE A 105 13.42 -8.89 11.75
C PHE A 105 13.31 -9.01 13.25
N LYS A 106 14.20 -8.33 13.94
CA LYS A 106 14.21 -8.38 15.39
C LYS A 106 13.71 -7.12 16.04
N GLN A 107 13.11 -6.24 15.26
CA GLN A 107 12.56 -5.02 15.80
C GLN A 107 11.43 -4.55 14.93
N GLU A 108 10.65 -3.62 15.42
CA GLU A 108 9.53 -3.09 14.70
C GLU A 108 9.95 -2.32 13.48
N ILE A 109 9.15 -2.39 12.43
CA ILE A 109 9.41 -1.61 11.24
C ILE A 109 9.01 -0.18 11.53
N LYS A 110 9.93 0.75 11.43
CA LYS A 110 9.62 2.14 11.69
C LYS A 110 9.67 3.02 10.46
N ASN A 111 10.60 2.77 9.57
CA ASN A 111 10.71 3.56 8.36
C ASN A 111 10.60 2.65 7.18
N TYR A 112 9.61 2.86 6.36
CA TYR A 112 9.40 2.01 5.20
C TYR A 112 8.72 2.77 4.08
N HIS A 113 8.78 2.21 2.91
CA HIS A 113 8.13 2.76 1.74
C HIS A 113 7.34 1.64 1.10
N LEU A 114 6.08 1.90 0.77
CA LEU A 114 5.22 0.95 0.12
C LEU A 114 4.80 1.49 -1.23
N ARG A 115 4.74 0.61 -2.18
CA ARG A 115 4.19 0.98 -3.48
C ARG A 115 3.47 -0.25 -4.03
N VAL A 116 2.67 -0.07 -5.03
CA VAL A 116 1.93 -1.16 -5.61
C VAL A 116 2.25 -1.23 -7.09
N ALA A 117 2.45 -2.44 -7.58
CA ALA A 117 2.66 -2.70 -8.99
C ALA A 117 1.47 -3.48 -9.50
N TRP A 118 1.05 -3.23 -10.71
CA TRP A 118 -0.12 -3.87 -11.27
C TRP A 118 -0.11 -3.71 -12.78
N SER A 119 -1.03 -4.42 -13.44
CA SER A 119 -1.21 -4.30 -14.89
C SER A 119 -2.68 -4.16 -15.16
N PHE A 120 -3.04 -3.56 -16.28
CA PHE A 120 -4.44 -3.50 -16.66
C PHE A 120 -4.90 -4.91 -17.05
N ASP A 121 -6.10 -5.24 -16.66
CA ASP A 121 -6.65 -6.54 -16.99
C ASP A 121 -7.46 -6.37 -18.26
N ASP A 122 -6.81 -6.56 -19.38
CA ASP A 122 -7.44 -6.40 -20.68
C ASP A 122 -8.01 -7.69 -21.19
N ALA A 123 -8.10 -8.67 -20.39
CA ALA A 123 -8.61 -9.94 -20.84
C ALA A 123 -10.05 -9.76 -21.19
N VAL A 124 -10.39 -10.05 -22.36
CA VAL A 124 -11.71 -9.81 -22.81
C VAL A 124 -12.36 -11.07 -23.19
#